data_ba7f666577eb24119872cb29c50c6a69
#
_entry.id   ba7f666577eb24119872cb29c50c6a69
#
_cell.length_a   1.000
_cell.length_b   1.000
_cell.length_c   1.000
_cell.angle_alpha   90.00
_cell.angle_beta   90.00
_cell.angle_gamma   90.00
#
_symmetry.space_group_name_H-M   'P 1'
#
loop_
_entity.id
_entity.type
_entity.pdbx_description
1 polymer ?
#
loop_
_entity_poly.entity_id
_entity_poly.type
_entity_poly.pdbx_seq_one_letter_code
_entity_poly.pdbx_strand_id
1 'polypeptide(L)'
;MIKIAITKGRIEKQVCKLLQEANYDMEPVFNKDRELLIKTKDGIEMIFGKANDVVTFLEHGIVDVGFVGKDTLDDSDFEDYYELLDLKIGKCYFAVAAYPEYRNRKYVRRKRIASKYPKVAKSYFAKKQEDVEIIKLEGSVELGPIVGISDA
;
A
#
# COMPACT_ATOMS: atom_id res chain seq x y z
N MET A 1 15.55 -20.12 -9.37
CA MET A 1 15.89 -19.01 -8.44
C MET A 1 14.59 -18.28 -8.18
N ILE A 2 14.16 -18.20 -6.95
CA ILE A 2 12.90 -17.51 -6.59
C ILE A 2 13.19 -16.02 -6.46
N LYS A 3 12.35 -15.21 -7.10
CA LYS A 3 12.40 -13.75 -7.00
C LYS A 3 11.25 -13.26 -6.15
N ILE A 4 11.56 -12.45 -5.14
CA ILE A 4 10.55 -11.87 -4.27
C ILE A 4 10.64 -10.35 -4.26
N ALA A 5 9.49 -9.68 -4.20
CA ALA A 5 9.45 -8.24 -4.01
C ALA A 5 8.87 -7.90 -2.63
N ILE A 6 9.49 -6.95 -1.95
CA ILE A 6 9.11 -6.54 -0.60
C ILE A 6 8.85 -5.03 -0.58
N THR A 7 7.69 -4.64 -0.06
CA THR A 7 7.35 -3.23 0.14
C THR A 7 8.27 -2.62 1.20
N LYS A 8 8.99 -1.55 0.83
CA LYS A 8 9.92 -0.81 1.71
C LYS A 8 9.24 -0.20 2.91
N GLY A 9 10.02 -0.04 3.98
CA GLY A 9 9.62 0.63 5.20
C GLY A 9 9.15 -0.33 6.30
N ARG A 10 7.98 -0.07 6.90
CA ARG A 10 7.50 -0.84 8.05
C ARG A 10 7.25 -2.32 7.73
N ILE A 11 6.64 -2.60 6.58
CA ILE A 11 6.37 -3.97 6.12
C ILE A 11 7.70 -4.70 5.88
N GLU A 12 8.67 -4.08 5.22
CA GLU A 12 10.00 -4.65 4.99
C GLU A 12 10.62 -5.21 6.26
N LYS A 13 10.68 -4.38 7.32
CA LYS A 13 11.28 -4.80 8.59
C LYS A 13 10.60 -6.02 9.21
N GLN A 14 9.28 -6.07 9.13
CA GLN A 14 8.50 -7.18 9.68
C GLN A 14 8.64 -8.45 8.85
N VAL A 15 8.61 -8.34 7.52
CA VAL A 15 8.80 -9.47 6.60
C VAL A 15 10.20 -10.04 6.73
N CYS A 16 11.23 -9.19 6.75
CA CYS A 16 12.62 -9.65 6.91
C CYS A 16 12.84 -10.41 8.22
N LYS A 17 12.18 -9.96 9.30
CA LYS A 17 12.22 -10.69 10.57
C LYS A 17 11.53 -12.05 10.48
N LEU A 18 10.36 -12.14 9.86
CA LEU A 18 9.66 -13.40 9.65
C LEU A 18 10.47 -14.38 8.79
N LEU A 19 11.10 -13.90 7.73
CA LEU A 19 11.97 -14.72 6.88
C LEU A 19 13.20 -15.22 7.65
N GLN A 20 13.79 -14.38 8.52
CA GLN A 20 14.88 -14.80 9.40
C GLN A 20 14.42 -15.87 10.41
N GLU A 21 13.25 -15.71 11.01
CA GLU A 21 12.66 -16.72 11.92
C GLU A 21 12.36 -18.04 11.19
N ALA A 22 12.09 -17.97 9.87
CA ALA A 22 11.94 -19.13 9.00
C ALA A 22 13.28 -19.70 8.47
N ASN A 23 14.41 -19.28 9.03
CA ASN A 23 15.78 -19.70 8.71
C ASN A 23 16.27 -19.33 7.31
N TYR A 24 15.72 -18.29 6.66
CA TYR A 24 16.31 -17.73 5.45
C TYR A 24 17.52 -16.83 5.77
N ASP A 25 18.51 -16.81 4.88
CA ASP A 25 19.71 -15.94 5.03
C ASP A 25 19.33 -14.47 4.80
N MET A 26 19.13 -13.74 5.88
CA MET A 26 18.79 -12.32 5.85
C MET A 26 19.98 -11.40 6.14
N GLU A 27 21.18 -11.95 6.35
CA GLU A 27 22.41 -11.17 6.61
C GLU A 27 22.68 -10.12 5.53
N PRO A 28 22.63 -10.45 4.21
CA PRO A 28 22.85 -9.46 3.17
C PRO A 28 21.81 -8.33 3.18
N VAL A 29 20.58 -8.63 3.60
CA VAL A 29 19.49 -7.64 3.66
C VAL A 29 19.67 -6.68 4.82
N PHE A 30 20.09 -7.16 6.00
CA PHE A 30 20.31 -6.30 7.16
C PHE A 30 21.54 -5.41 7.01
N ASN A 31 22.52 -5.85 6.23
CA ASN A 31 23.74 -5.12 5.95
C ASN A 31 23.66 -4.27 4.65
N LYS A 32 22.51 -4.29 3.96
CA LYS A 32 22.34 -3.47 2.76
C LYS A 32 22.34 -1.98 3.11
N ASP A 33 23.01 -1.21 2.29
CA ASP A 33 22.98 0.26 2.36
C ASP A 33 21.75 0.79 1.60
N ARG A 34 21.90 1.21 0.36
CA ARG A 34 20.82 1.71 -0.51
C ARG A 34 20.42 0.73 -1.61
N GLU A 35 20.95 -0.46 -1.55
CA GLU A 35 20.67 -1.49 -2.54
C GLU A 35 19.20 -1.89 -2.56
N LEU A 36 18.66 -2.00 -3.76
CA LEU A 36 17.25 -2.36 -4.00
C LEU A 36 17.10 -3.79 -4.52
N LEU A 37 18.20 -4.43 -4.89
CA LEU A 37 18.23 -5.80 -5.37
C LEU A 37 19.34 -6.54 -4.60
N ILE A 38 18.96 -7.61 -3.91
CA ILE A 38 19.88 -8.40 -3.08
C ILE A 38 19.71 -9.87 -3.42
N LYS A 39 20.83 -10.56 -3.51
CA LYS A 39 20.86 -12.01 -3.66
C LYS A 39 21.35 -12.64 -2.37
N THR A 40 20.59 -13.58 -1.85
CA THR A 40 20.94 -14.33 -0.65
C THR A 40 21.72 -15.60 -1.03
N LYS A 41 22.45 -16.17 -0.07
CA LYS A 41 23.15 -17.45 -0.26
C LYS A 41 22.19 -18.62 -0.53
N ASP A 42 20.94 -18.50 -0.06
CA ASP A 42 19.87 -19.48 -0.28
C ASP A 42 19.30 -19.44 -1.71
N GLY A 43 19.86 -18.60 -2.58
CA GLY A 43 19.45 -18.48 -3.97
C GLY A 43 18.16 -17.71 -4.18
N ILE A 44 17.77 -16.87 -3.23
CA ILE A 44 16.63 -15.95 -3.34
C ILE A 44 17.12 -14.59 -3.84
N GLU A 45 16.41 -14.03 -4.80
CA GLU A 45 16.62 -12.66 -5.26
C GLU A 45 15.51 -11.76 -4.69
N MET A 46 15.92 -10.78 -3.88
CA MET A 46 14.96 -9.88 -3.20
C MET A 46 15.02 -8.49 -3.82
N ILE A 47 13.86 -7.97 -4.19
CA ILE A 47 13.68 -6.62 -4.75
C ILE A 47 12.90 -5.78 -3.75
N PHE A 48 13.40 -4.58 -3.45
CA PHE A 48 12.78 -3.65 -2.51
C PHE A 48 12.21 -2.44 -3.25
N GLY A 49 10.90 -2.27 -3.21
CA GLY A 49 10.19 -1.22 -3.93
C GLY A 49 9.11 -0.50 -3.11
N LYS A 50 8.49 0.50 -3.71
CA LYS A 50 7.24 1.06 -3.19
C LYS A 50 6.12 0.02 -3.34
N ALA A 51 5.05 0.14 -2.56
CA ALA A 51 3.96 -0.83 -2.58
C ALA A 51 3.36 -1.03 -3.99
N ASN A 52 3.11 0.08 -4.72
CA ASN A 52 2.60 0.00 -6.08
C ASN A 52 3.59 -0.66 -7.05
N ASP A 53 4.90 -0.41 -6.88
CA ASP A 53 5.94 -1.04 -7.71
C ASP A 53 5.97 -2.56 -7.50
N VAL A 54 5.76 -3.03 -6.26
CA VAL A 54 5.67 -4.47 -5.94
C VAL A 54 4.50 -5.12 -6.68
N VAL A 55 3.34 -4.45 -6.72
CA VAL A 55 2.17 -4.93 -7.49
C VAL A 55 2.51 -4.99 -8.99
N THR A 56 3.13 -3.94 -9.53
CA THR A 56 3.55 -3.89 -10.93
C THR A 56 4.55 -5.02 -11.27
N PHE A 57 5.50 -5.31 -10.37
CA PHE A 57 6.45 -6.41 -10.60
C PHE A 57 5.77 -7.78 -10.63
N LEU A 58 4.75 -7.99 -9.81
CA LEU A 58 3.92 -9.21 -9.85
C LEU A 58 3.12 -9.29 -11.15
N GLU A 59 2.42 -8.23 -11.53
CA GLU A 59 1.60 -8.15 -12.73
C GLU A 59 2.39 -8.48 -14.01
N HIS A 60 3.65 -8.02 -14.06
CA HIS A 60 4.53 -8.25 -15.21
C HIS A 60 5.38 -9.53 -15.10
N GLY A 61 5.15 -10.37 -14.08
CA GLY A 61 5.89 -11.62 -13.89
C GLY A 61 7.40 -11.41 -13.63
N ILE A 62 7.80 -10.24 -13.14
CA ILE A 62 9.20 -9.94 -12.81
C ILE A 62 9.62 -10.67 -11.54
N VAL A 63 8.66 -10.88 -10.64
CA VAL A 63 8.84 -11.60 -9.38
C VAL A 63 7.79 -12.70 -9.23
N ASP A 64 8.18 -13.76 -8.50
CA ASP A 64 7.31 -14.92 -8.25
C ASP A 64 6.39 -14.67 -7.04
N VAL A 65 6.85 -13.88 -6.06
CA VAL A 65 6.13 -13.58 -4.81
C VAL A 65 6.29 -12.11 -4.45
N GLY A 66 5.21 -11.49 -3.96
CA GLY A 66 5.20 -10.12 -3.47
C GLY A 66 4.71 -10.01 -2.03
N PHE A 67 5.42 -9.21 -1.23
CA PHE A 67 5.00 -8.81 0.12
C PHE A 67 4.48 -7.37 0.08
N VAL A 68 3.18 -7.22 0.12
CA VAL A 68 2.50 -5.93 -0.10
C VAL A 68 1.31 -5.78 0.85
N GLY A 69 0.94 -4.55 1.15
CA GLY A 69 -0.24 -4.25 1.94
C GLY A 69 -1.53 -4.58 1.18
N LYS A 70 -2.53 -5.13 1.87
CA LYS A 70 -3.84 -5.42 1.30
C LYS A 70 -4.51 -4.16 0.75
N ASP A 71 -4.32 -3.03 1.42
CA ASP A 71 -4.78 -1.71 0.99
C ASP A 71 -4.31 -1.33 -0.44
N THR A 72 -3.07 -1.70 -0.77
CA THR A 72 -2.51 -1.45 -2.09
C THR A 72 -3.09 -2.39 -3.15
N LEU A 73 -3.29 -3.66 -2.80
CA LEU A 73 -3.94 -4.64 -3.68
C LEU A 73 -5.39 -4.24 -3.96
N ASP A 74 -6.15 -3.88 -2.94
CA ASP A 74 -7.56 -3.47 -3.07
C ASP A 74 -7.73 -2.20 -3.92
N ASP A 75 -6.71 -1.35 -4.01
CA ASP A 75 -6.71 -0.15 -4.85
C ASP A 75 -6.11 -0.38 -6.25
N SER A 76 -5.47 -1.52 -6.49
CA SER A 76 -4.89 -1.86 -7.79
C SER A 76 -5.94 -2.33 -8.81
N ASP A 77 -5.57 -2.37 -10.09
CA ASP A 77 -6.34 -3.01 -11.16
C ASP A 77 -5.92 -4.47 -11.40
N PHE A 78 -4.86 -4.90 -10.73
CA PHE A 78 -4.32 -6.24 -10.87
C PHE A 78 -5.16 -7.23 -10.06
N GLU A 79 -5.82 -8.17 -10.73
CA GLU A 79 -6.71 -9.16 -10.13
C GLU A 79 -6.19 -10.61 -10.32
N ASP A 80 -5.22 -10.81 -11.20
CA ASP A 80 -4.68 -12.15 -11.52
C ASP A 80 -3.53 -12.54 -10.59
N TYR A 81 -3.84 -12.70 -9.29
CA TYR A 81 -2.89 -13.15 -8.27
C TYR A 81 -3.54 -14.11 -7.27
N TYR A 82 -2.70 -14.88 -6.60
CA TYR A 82 -3.11 -15.71 -5.47
C TYR A 82 -2.62 -15.11 -4.16
N GLU A 83 -3.52 -14.90 -3.22
CA GLU A 83 -3.17 -14.55 -1.84
C GLU A 83 -2.76 -15.84 -1.10
N LEU A 84 -1.45 -16.07 -0.98
CA LEU A 84 -0.90 -17.31 -0.41
C LEU A 84 -1.01 -17.33 1.11
N LEU A 85 -0.79 -16.21 1.78
CA LEU A 85 -0.75 -16.14 3.23
C LEU A 85 -1.02 -14.72 3.74
N ASP A 86 -1.95 -14.58 4.66
CA ASP A 86 -2.09 -13.38 5.49
C ASP A 86 -1.07 -13.41 6.64
N LEU A 87 -0.04 -12.58 6.54
CA LEU A 87 1.01 -12.49 7.56
C LEU A 87 0.54 -11.83 8.86
N LYS A 88 -0.66 -11.25 8.88
CA LYS A 88 -1.27 -10.54 10.03
C LYS A 88 -0.41 -9.41 10.59
N ILE A 89 0.46 -8.84 9.75
CA ILE A 89 1.31 -7.69 10.05
C ILE A 89 0.74 -6.42 9.44
N GLY A 90 1.16 -5.25 9.96
CA GLY A 90 0.76 -3.97 9.39
C GLY A 90 -0.74 -3.69 9.44
N LYS A 91 -1.50 -4.29 10.36
CA LYS A 91 -2.94 -4.08 10.48
C LYS A 91 -3.28 -2.61 10.53
N CYS A 92 -4.23 -2.20 9.70
CA CYS A 92 -4.74 -0.84 9.63
C CYS A 92 -6.22 -0.85 9.26
N TYR A 93 -6.83 0.33 9.29
CA TYR A 93 -8.17 0.56 8.77
C TYR A 93 -8.22 1.93 8.09
N PHE A 94 -9.13 2.07 7.14
CA PHE A 94 -9.42 3.35 6.53
C PHE A 94 -10.38 4.15 7.39
N ALA A 95 -10.10 5.44 7.54
CA ALA A 95 -10.98 6.36 8.24
C ALA A 95 -11.15 7.64 7.42
N VAL A 96 -12.35 8.20 7.41
CA VAL A 96 -12.59 9.55 6.90
C VAL A 96 -12.23 10.53 8.00
N ALA A 97 -11.21 11.35 7.76
CA ALA A 97 -10.78 12.41 8.64
C ALA A 97 -11.17 13.77 8.05
N ALA A 98 -11.83 14.61 8.84
CA ALA A 98 -12.27 15.92 8.42
C ALA A 98 -12.40 16.87 9.61
N TYR A 99 -12.50 18.16 9.33
CA TYR A 99 -12.86 19.13 10.36
C TYR A 99 -14.27 18.87 10.92
N PRO A 100 -14.57 19.27 12.16
CA PRO A 100 -15.88 19.01 12.79
C PRO A 100 -17.09 19.49 11.95
N GLU A 101 -16.92 20.59 11.23
CA GLU A 101 -17.96 21.21 10.41
C GLU A 101 -18.35 20.37 9.19
N TYR A 102 -17.50 19.42 8.78
CA TYR A 102 -17.73 18.55 7.62
C TYR A 102 -19.09 17.84 7.67
N ARG A 103 -19.50 17.37 8.85
CA ARG A 103 -20.76 16.62 9.02
C ARG A 103 -22.01 17.48 8.78
N ASN A 104 -21.96 18.72 9.21
CA ASN A 104 -23.12 19.63 9.24
C ASN A 104 -23.11 20.63 8.09
N ARG A 105 -22.03 20.72 7.33
CA ARG A 105 -21.90 21.66 6.22
C ARG A 105 -22.79 21.24 5.06
N LYS A 106 -23.65 22.14 4.62
CA LYS A 106 -24.38 21.97 3.35
C LYS A 106 -23.44 22.30 2.19
N TYR A 107 -23.22 21.34 1.35
CA TYR A 107 -22.39 21.51 0.15
C TYR A 107 -23.28 21.81 -1.06
N VAL A 108 -22.96 22.86 -1.78
CA VAL A 108 -23.60 23.19 -3.08
C VAL A 108 -23.02 22.36 -4.21
N ARG A 109 -21.82 21.83 -4.01
CA ARG A 109 -21.08 20.95 -4.93
C ARG A 109 -20.84 19.58 -4.29
N ARG A 110 -20.35 18.63 -5.08
CA ARG A 110 -19.84 17.36 -4.55
C ARG A 110 -18.77 17.61 -3.50
N LYS A 111 -18.78 16.83 -2.44
CA LYS A 111 -17.68 16.80 -1.46
C LYS A 111 -16.42 16.26 -2.14
N ARG A 112 -15.31 16.88 -1.91
CA ARG A 112 -13.99 16.45 -2.42
C ARG A 112 -13.26 15.68 -1.34
N ILE A 113 -12.86 14.45 -1.67
CA ILE A 113 -12.19 13.54 -0.74
C ILE A 113 -10.77 13.27 -1.26
N ALA A 114 -9.77 13.65 -0.49
CA ALA A 114 -8.38 13.31 -0.79
C ALA A 114 -8.09 11.89 -0.32
N SER A 115 -7.47 11.08 -1.17
CA SER A 115 -7.04 9.73 -0.79
C SER A 115 -5.85 9.28 -1.63
N LYS A 116 -4.96 8.50 -1.02
CA LYS A 116 -3.95 7.73 -1.75
C LYS A 116 -4.57 6.51 -2.44
N TYR A 117 -5.74 6.08 -1.98
CA TYR A 117 -6.44 4.88 -2.42
C TYR A 117 -7.82 5.24 -3.00
N PRO A 118 -7.84 5.74 -4.26
CA PRO A 118 -9.07 6.28 -4.87
C PRO A 118 -10.17 5.24 -5.05
N LYS A 119 -9.83 3.99 -5.39
CA LYS A 119 -10.83 2.92 -5.56
C LYS A 119 -11.48 2.55 -4.23
N VAL A 120 -10.68 2.38 -3.18
CA VAL A 120 -11.17 2.09 -1.84
C VAL A 120 -12.09 3.22 -1.35
N ALA A 121 -11.67 4.49 -1.52
CA ALA A 121 -12.48 5.64 -1.17
C ALA A 121 -13.79 5.68 -1.95
N LYS A 122 -13.74 5.51 -3.27
CA LYS A 122 -14.92 5.49 -4.15
C LYS A 122 -15.91 4.40 -3.74
N SER A 123 -15.42 3.18 -3.50
CA SER A 123 -16.25 2.05 -3.04
C SER A 123 -16.94 2.34 -1.71
N TYR A 124 -16.20 2.94 -0.76
CA TYR A 124 -16.75 3.29 0.55
C TYR A 124 -17.91 4.29 0.46
N PHE A 125 -17.72 5.40 -0.29
CA PHE A 125 -18.76 6.41 -0.44
C PHE A 125 -19.94 5.93 -1.29
N ALA A 126 -19.70 5.08 -2.31
CA ALA A 126 -20.76 4.46 -3.08
C ALA A 126 -21.66 3.57 -2.20
N LYS A 127 -21.10 2.77 -1.29
CA LYS A 127 -21.87 1.98 -0.31
C LYS A 127 -22.71 2.85 0.63
N LYS A 128 -22.29 4.07 0.87
CA LYS A 128 -23.05 5.07 1.66
C LYS A 128 -24.04 5.87 0.84
N GLN A 129 -24.11 5.65 -0.47
CA GLN A 129 -24.93 6.41 -1.42
C GLN A 129 -24.57 7.91 -1.41
N GLU A 130 -23.31 8.23 -1.13
CA GLU A 130 -22.77 9.60 -1.16
C GLU A 130 -22.01 9.80 -2.48
N ASP A 131 -22.45 10.77 -3.28
CA ASP A 131 -21.74 11.19 -4.50
C ASP A 131 -20.63 12.17 -4.12
N VAL A 132 -19.38 11.75 -4.34
CA VAL A 132 -18.19 12.50 -3.98
C VAL A 132 -17.20 12.56 -5.16
N GLU A 133 -16.38 13.60 -5.17
CA GLU A 133 -15.24 13.73 -6.05
C GLU A 133 -13.99 13.19 -5.31
N ILE A 134 -13.33 12.18 -5.88
CA ILE A 134 -12.10 11.63 -5.30
C ILE A 134 -10.89 12.31 -5.93
N ILE A 135 -10.04 12.88 -5.09
CA ILE A 135 -8.78 13.53 -5.49
C ILE A 135 -7.63 12.63 -5.03
N LYS A 136 -6.90 12.07 -6.00
CA LYS A 136 -5.75 11.22 -5.69
C LYS A 136 -4.57 12.08 -5.22
N LEU A 137 -4.04 11.75 -4.04
CA LEU A 137 -2.77 12.28 -3.53
C LEU A 137 -1.85 11.11 -3.18
N GLU A 138 -0.59 11.17 -3.57
CA GLU A 138 0.37 10.07 -3.33
C GLU A 138 0.87 10.00 -1.88
N GLY A 139 0.74 11.09 -1.12
CA GLY A 139 1.11 11.18 0.29
C GLY A 139 0.57 12.45 0.92
N SER A 140 0.72 12.57 2.25
CA SER A 140 0.29 13.75 3.01
C SER A 140 -1.15 14.17 2.72
N VAL A 141 -2.05 13.19 2.64
CA VAL A 141 -3.48 13.42 2.31
C VAL A 141 -4.16 14.32 3.34
N GLU A 142 -3.64 14.36 4.57
CA GLU A 142 -4.07 15.24 5.66
C GLU A 142 -3.91 16.72 5.34
N LEU A 143 -3.03 17.07 4.41
CA LEU A 143 -2.90 18.44 3.94
C LEU A 143 -4.04 18.88 3.02
N GLY A 144 -4.77 17.93 2.44
CA GLY A 144 -5.84 18.23 1.49
C GLY A 144 -6.85 19.26 2.00
N PRO A 145 -7.48 19.06 3.17
CA PRO A 145 -8.37 20.05 3.75
C PRO A 145 -7.69 21.34 4.17
N ILE A 146 -6.42 21.28 4.60
CA ILE A 146 -5.66 22.45 5.08
C ILE A 146 -5.40 23.43 3.92
N VAL A 147 -5.00 22.90 2.77
CA VAL A 147 -4.74 23.72 1.57
C VAL A 147 -5.99 23.97 0.72
N GLY A 148 -7.14 23.44 1.14
CA GLY A 148 -8.43 23.67 0.48
C GLY A 148 -8.65 22.87 -0.81
N ILE A 149 -7.83 21.85 -1.12
CA ILE A 149 -8.02 21.00 -2.29
C ILE A 149 -9.14 19.98 -2.05
N SER A 150 -9.31 19.53 -0.82
CA SER A 150 -10.37 18.58 -0.43
C SER A 150 -11.16 19.07 0.79
N ASP A 151 -12.28 18.39 1.07
CA ASP A 151 -13.11 18.66 2.24
C ASP A 151 -12.83 17.64 3.37
N ALA A 152 -12.29 16.45 3.01
CA ALA A 152 -11.85 15.40 3.91
C ALA A 152 -10.74 14.58 3.26
#